data_052023cb6d8a770de39e7189566ad831
#
_entry.id   052023cb6d8a770de39e7189566ad831
#
_cell.length_a   1.000
_cell.length_b   1.000
_cell.length_c   1.000
_cell.angle_alpha   90.00
_cell.angle_beta   90.00
_cell.angle_gamma   90.00
#
_symmetry.space_group_name_H-M   'P 1'
#
loop_
_entity.id
_entity.type
_entity.pdbx_description
1 polymer ?
#
loop_
_entity_poly.entity_id
_entity_poly.type
_entity_poly.pdbx_seq_one_letter_code
_entity_poly.pdbx_strand_id
1 'polypeptide(L)'
;EQVKAIIRATRELEEKKTVIYEQLMGELEPKGIRLINFNKLSAEEGKILEEYFDREIAPYLSANIVSKQQPFPFLKNKDIYAVALLESKGGKTRTAIIPCSNNVFRRLIDIPTRKGTFLLSEELILQFLPKFFKNYSVKEKSLIRVTRNADIDTEMIYDEDLDYRDAMENLIKERKRMNPVRMEFTGTLNKKMMHALCKTIHVEREHVFRSEVPLDLSFVFAIQSYLKNTNAGELFYPRRTPRPTPQLNDKESLIPQILEKDVLLSYPFESMKPFINLLYE
;
A
#
# COMPACT_ATOMS: atom_id res chain seq x y z
N GLU A 1 25.37 -15.43 -1.18
CA GLU A 1 24.80 -16.09 -2.38
C GLU A 1 23.27 -16.14 -2.35
N GLN A 2 22.63 -16.57 -1.24
CA GLN A 2 21.17 -16.63 -1.13
C GLN A 2 20.48 -15.28 -1.39
N VAL A 3 20.96 -14.18 -0.78
CA VAL A 3 20.41 -12.83 -0.99
C VAL A 3 20.47 -12.42 -2.47
N LYS A 4 21.59 -12.71 -3.15
CA LYS A 4 21.71 -12.42 -4.58
C LYS A 4 20.76 -13.22 -5.44
N ALA A 5 20.51 -14.49 -5.08
CA ALA A 5 19.53 -15.33 -5.75
C ALA A 5 18.10 -14.80 -5.57
N ILE A 6 17.73 -14.37 -4.34
CA ILE A 6 16.45 -13.74 -4.03
C ILE A 6 16.27 -12.45 -4.83
N ILE A 7 17.29 -11.58 -4.88
CA ILE A 7 17.24 -10.32 -5.63
C ILE A 7 17.00 -10.59 -7.13
N ARG A 8 17.68 -11.59 -7.70
CA ARG A 8 17.49 -11.98 -9.11
C ARG A 8 16.06 -12.45 -9.37
N ALA A 9 15.58 -13.41 -8.57
CA ALA A 9 14.21 -13.91 -8.69
C ALA A 9 13.18 -12.79 -8.51
N THR A 10 13.42 -11.85 -7.58
CA THR A 10 12.56 -10.68 -7.38
C THR A 10 12.50 -9.79 -8.62
N ARG A 11 13.62 -9.57 -9.33
CA ARG A 11 13.62 -8.78 -10.57
C ARG A 11 12.78 -9.44 -11.67
N GLU A 12 12.90 -10.75 -11.83
CA GLU A 12 12.08 -11.53 -12.77
C GLU A 12 10.57 -11.44 -12.43
N LEU A 13 10.24 -11.47 -11.13
CA LEU A 13 8.87 -11.30 -10.66
C LEU A 13 8.32 -9.89 -10.88
N GLU A 14 9.15 -8.85 -10.75
CA GLU A 14 8.77 -7.46 -11.07
C GLU A 14 8.40 -7.29 -12.54
N GLU A 15 9.18 -7.90 -13.44
CA GLU A 15 8.87 -7.90 -14.88
C GLU A 15 7.52 -8.60 -15.16
N LYS A 16 7.32 -9.80 -14.60
CA LYS A 16 6.05 -10.53 -14.71
C LYS A 16 4.87 -9.74 -14.13
N LYS A 17 5.07 -9.11 -12.97
CA LYS A 17 4.05 -8.25 -12.33
C LYS A 17 3.63 -7.12 -13.27
N THR A 18 4.59 -6.46 -13.95
CA THR A 18 4.31 -5.38 -14.89
C THR A 18 3.44 -5.86 -16.04
N VAL A 19 3.81 -6.97 -16.67
CA VAL A 19 3.05 -7.56 -17.80
C VAL A 19 1.63 -7.93 -17.39
N ILE A 20 1.48 -8.61 -16.26
CA ILE A 20 0.16 -9.02 -15.74
C ILE A 20 -0.69 -7.79 -15.40
N TYR A 21 -0.09 -6.77 -14.77
CA TYR A 21 -0.80 -5.54 -14.44
C TYR A 21 -1.31 -4.82 -15.69
N GLU A 22 -0.47 -4.65 -16.72
CA GLU A 22 -0.85 -4.00 -17.97
C GLU A 22 -1.95 -4.77 -18.70
N GLN A 23 -1.85 -6.10 -18.73
CA GLN A 23 -2.88 -6.95 -19.30
C GLN A 23 -4.22 -6.79 -18.58
N LEU A 24 -4.23 -6.89 -17.25
CA LEU A 24 -5.45 -6.75 -16.44
C LEU A 24 -6.08 -5.37 -16.59
N MET A 25 -5.27 -4.30 -16.59
CA MET A 25 -5.79 -2.95 -16.80
C MET A 25 -6.38 -2.77 -18.21
N GLY A 26 -5.76 -3.40 -19.23
CA GLY A 26 -6.29 -3.46 -20.59
C GLY A 26 -7.63 -4.20 -20.69
N GLU A 27 -7.80 -5.30 -19.96
CA GLU A 27 -9.05 -6.06 -19.89
C GLU A 27 -10.16 -5.32 -19.10
N LEU A 28 -9.80 -4.49 -18.14
CA LEU A 28 -10.74 -3.67 -17.37
C LEU A 28 -11.23 -2.44 -18.15
N GLU A 29 -10.45 -1.95 -19.10
CA GLU A 29 -10.82 -0.76 -19.88
C GLU A 29 -12.15 -0.91 -20.65
N PRO A 30 -12.40 -1.99 -21.42
CA PRO A 30 -13.70 -2.23 -22.06
C PRO A 30 -14.84 -2.45 -21.06
N LYS A 31 -14.55 -2.76 -19.80
CA LYS A 31 -15.51 -2.86 -18.69
C LYS A 31 -15.77 -1.50 -18.01
N GLY A 32 -15.22 -0.42 -18.56
CA GLY A 32 -15.42 0.93 -18.09
C GLY A 32 -14.52 1.35 -16.92
N ILE A 33 -13.45 0.62 -16.66
CA ILE A 33 -12.48 0.98 -15.62
C ILE A 33 -11.17 1.43 -16.25
N ARG A 34 -10.76 2.63 -15.91
CA ARG A 34 -9.48 3.21 -16.37
C ARG A 34 -8.72 3.85 -15.21
N LEU A 35 -7.46 3.51 -15.09
CA LEU A 35 -6.52 4.25 -14.25
C LEU A 35 -5.65 5.10 -15.17
N ILE A 36 -5.63 6.41 -14.95
CA ILE A 36 -4.88 7.34 -15.80
C ILE A 36 -3.87 8.14 -14.99
N ASN A 37 -2.85 8.63 -15.67
CA ASN A 37 -1.88 9.56 -15.10
C ASN A 37 -2.36 11.01 -15.32
N PHE A 38 -1.87 11.93 -14.51
CA PHE A 38 -2.25 13.36 -14.59
C PHE A 38 -2.08 13.95 -16.00
N ASN A 39 -1.06 13.54 -16.74
CA ASN A 39 -0.78 14.01 -18.10
C ASN A 39 -1.86 13.63 -19.14
N LYS A 40 -2.77 12.72 -18.82
CA LYS A 40 -3.89 12.31 -19.69
C LYS A 40 -5.19 13.06 -19.39
N LEU A 41 -5.14 14.04 -18.49
CA LEU A 41 -6.27 14.90 -18.14
C LEU A 41 -6.38 16.06 -19.12
N SER A 42 -7.62 16.54 -19.33
CA SER A 42 -7.85 17.85 -19.96
C SER A 42 -7.46 18.99 -19.02
N ALA A 43 -7.30 20.19 -19.57
CA ALA A 43 -6.99 21.37 -18.75
C ALA A 43 -8.10 21.68 -17.72
N GLU A 44 -9.36 21.42 -18.07
CA GLU A 44 -10.50 21.58 -17.17
C GLU A 44 -10.48 20.56 -16.03
N GLU A 45 -10.29 19.29 -16.36
CA GLU A 45 -10.15 18.21 -15.37
C GLU A 45 -8.96 18.46 -14.42
N GLY A 46 -7.85 18.96 -14.98
CA GLY A 46 -6.68 19.34 -14.18
C GLY A 46 -7.00 20.42 -13.15
N LYS A 47 -7.81 21.44 -13.51
CA LYS A 47 -8.25 22.48 -12.57
C LYS A 47 -9.17 21.92 -11.48
N ILE A 48 -10.15 21.10 -11.85
CA ILE A 48 -11.05 20.46 -10.88
C ILE A 48 -10.25 19.63 -9.86
N LEU A 49 -9.27 18.87 -10.34
CA LEU A 49 -8.44 18.05 -9.45
C LEU A 49 -7.44 18.87 -8.64
N GLU A 50 -7.00 20.03 -9.14
CA GLU A 50 -6.20 20.99 -8.39
C GLU A 50 -6.99 21.58 -7.22
N GLU A 51 -8.24 22.00 -7.44
CA GLU A 51 -9.14 22.48 -6.39
C GLU A 51 -9.45 21.38 -5.36
N TYR A 52 -9.68 20.15 -5.84
CA TYR A 52 -9.85 18.98 -4.97
C TYR A 52 -8.59 18.75 -4.12
N PHE A 53 -7.41 18.79 -4.74
CA PHE A 53 -6.14 18.62 -4.04
C PHE A 53 -5.95 19.67 -2.94
N ASP A 54 -6.18 20.94 -3.26
CA ASP A 54 -6.00 22.07 -2.33
C ASP A 54 -6.96 21.98 -1.12
N ARG A 55 -8.17 21.46 -1.32
CA ARG A 55 -9.19 21.36 -0.28
C ARG A 55 -9.11 20.07 0.53
N GLU A 56 -8.93 18.92 -0.15
CA GLU A 56 -9.12 17.60 0.47
C GLU A 56 -7.81 16.85 0.78
N ILE A 57 -6.69 17.23 0.16
CA ILE A 57 -5.41 16.50 0.30
C ILE A 57 -4.34 17.36 0.96
N ALA A 58 -4.07 18.54 0.38
CA ALA A 58 -2.97 19.40 0.80
C ALA A 58 -2.95 19.77 2.29
N PRO A 59 -4.11 20.03 2.95
CA PRO A 59 -4.13 20.36 4.38
C PRO A 59 -3.63 19.25 5.31
N TYR A 60 -3.66 18.01 4.85
CA TYR A 60 -3.25 16.83 5.62
C TYR A 60 -1.83 16.36 5.31
N LEU A 61 -1.11 17.04 4.41
CA LEU A 61 0.23 16.67 4.03
C LEU A 61 1.29 17.44 4.83
N SER A 62 2.28 16.71 5.32
CA SER A 62 3.46 17.28 5.98
C SER A 62 4.65 17.26 5.04
N ALA A 63 4.93 18.39 4.41
CA ALA A 63 6.06 18.54 3.50
C ALA A 63 7.34 18.91 4.27
N ASN A 64 8.35 18.05 4.24
CA ASN A 64 9.60 18.23 4.96
C ASN A 64 10.76 18.46 3.99
N ILE A 65 11.58 19.48 4.26
CA ILE A 65 12.87 19.70 3.59
C ILE A 65 13.98 19.18 4.50
N VAL A 66 14.72 18.19 4.02
CA VAL A 66 15.82 17.58 4.78
C VAL A 66 16.93 18.59 5.01
N SER A 67 17.27 18.81 6.27
CA SER A 67 18.33 19.72 6.73
C SER A 67 18.99 19.19 8.00
N LYS A 68 19.98 19.93 8.53
CA LYS A 68 20.59 19.58 9.83
C LYS A 68 19.58 19.69 10.99
N GLN A 69 18.62 20.64 10.88
CA GLN A 69 17.58 20.89 11.90
C GLN A 69 16.35 19.97 11.71
N GLN A 70 16.11 19.55 10.48
CA GLN A 70 15.05 18.60 10.12
C GLN A 70 15.70 17.41 9.41
N PRO A 71 16.17 16.41 10.15
CA PRO A 71 16.77 15.22 9.56
C PRO A 71 15.76 14.45 8.73
N PHE A 72 16.25 13.56 7.89
CA PHE A 72 15.41 12.70 7.08
C PHE A 72 14.46 11.89 7.99
N PRO A 73 13.13 11.93 7.74
CA PRO A 73 12.19 11.25 8.62
C PRO A 73 12.32 9.74 8.52
N PHE A 74 11.89 9.06 9.57
CA PHE A 74 11.78 7.62 9.54
C PHE A 74 10.68 7.21 8.56
N LEU A 75 11.01 6.37 7.57
CA LEU A 75 10.05 5.84 6.62
C LEU A 75 9.39 4.59 7.19
N LYS A 76 8.07 4.63 7.33
CA LYS A 76 7.28 3.48 7.77
C LYS A 76 7.33 2.35 6.75
N ASN A 77 7.21 1.12 7.24
CA ASN A 77 7.20 -0.06 6.38
C ASN A 77 6.03 -0.02 5.40
N LYS A 78 6.34 -0.18 4.11
CA LYS A 78 5.40 -0.23 2.99
C LYS A 78 4.60 1.04 2.71
N ASP A 79 4.82 2.15 3.42
CA ASP A 79 4.20 3.43 3.10
C ASP A 79 4.84 4.06 1.86
N ILE A 80 4.03 4.83 1.12
CA ILE A 80 4.46 5.56 -0.07
C ILE A 80 4.84 6.99 0.33
N TYR A 81 5.94 7.48 -0.24
CA TYR A 81 6.44 8.84 -0.04
C TYR A 81 6.76 9.49 -1.38
N ALA A 82 6.37 10.75 -1.55
CA ALA A 82 6.87 11.57 -2.62
C ALA A 82 8.20 12.20 -2.19
N VAL A 83 9.24 12.04 -3.00
CA VAL A 83 10.55 12.63 -2.80
C VAL A 83 10.90 13.57 -3.93
N ALA A 84 11.58 14.66 -3.62
CA ALA A 84 12.00 15.63 -4.62
C ALA A 84 13.41 16.16 -4.37
N LEU A 85 14.11 16.46 -5.45
CA LEU A 85 15.34 17.25 -5.44
C LEU A 85 14.98 18.71 -5.69
N LEU A 86 15.15 19.52 -4.67
CA LEU A 86 14.89 20.93 -4.69
C LEU A 86 16.20 21.71 -4.93
N GLU A 87 16.12 22.80 -5.68
CA GLU A 87 17.22 23.75 -5.86
C GLU A 87 16.78 25.14 -5.41
N SER A 88 17.52 25.75 -4.50
CA SER A 88 17.32 27.12 -4.07
C SER A 88 17.83 28.12 -5.13
N LYS A 89 17.39 29.39 -5.06
CA LYS A 89 17.89 30.47 -5.93
C LYS A 89 19.42 30.61 -5.93
N GLY A 90 20.10 30.18 -4.86
CA GLY A 90 21.56 30.19 -4.74
C GLY A 90 22.23 28.87 -5.21
N GLY A 91 21.55 28.02 -5.96
CA GLY A 91 22.09 26.78 -6.54
C GLY A 91 22.28 25.62 -5.52
N LYS A 92 21.92 25.81 -4.26
CA LYS A 92 22.04 24.74 -3.25
C LYS A 92 20.90 23.74 -3.42
N THR A 93 21.26 22.46 -3.50
CA THR A 93 20.28 21.37 -3.60
C THR A 93 19.91 20.82 -2.23
N ARG A 94 18.63 20.42 -2.07
CA ARG A 94 18.08 19.78 -0.89
C ARG A 94 17.12 18.66 -1.28
N THR A 95 16.98 17.67 -0.43
CA THR A 95 15.95 16.64 -0.59
C THR A 95 14.70 17.07 0.16
N ALA A 96 13.54 16.93 -0.48
CA ALA A 96 12.25 17.05 0.17
C ALA A 96 11.54 15.70 0.20
N ILE A 97 10.66 15.53 1.20
CA ILE A 97 9.87 14.32 1.35
C ILE A 97 8.48 14.65 1.88
N ILE A 98 7.47 14.01 1.31
CA ILE A 98 6.07 14.13 1.69
C ILE A 98 5.49 12.72 1.84
N PRO A 99 4.95 12.34 3.02
CA PRO A 99 4.21 11.09 3.19
C PRO A 99 2.93 11.12 2.34
N CYS A 100 2.71 10.09 1.52
CA CYS A 100 1.51 9.96 0.67
C CYS A 100 0.47 9.03 1.29
N SER A 101 0.91 8.05 2.08
CA SER A 101 0.02 7.08 2.75
C SER A 101 -0.62 7.70 3.99
N ASN A 102 -1.94 7.73 4.02
CA ASN A 102 -2.74 8.14 5.20
C ASN A 102 -4.15 7.55 5.11
N ASN A 103 -4.93 7.72 6.19
CA ASN A 103 -6.31 7.23 6.29
C ASN A 103 -7.35 8.37 6.21
N VAL A 104 -6.93 9.59 5.85
CA VAL A 104 -7.80 10.77 5.88
C VAL A 104 -8.49 10.98 4.55
N PHE A 105 -7.77 10.86 3.44
CA PHE A 105 -8.32 11.01 2.10
C PHE A 105 -8.27 9.71 1.28
N ARG A 106 -9.12 9.62 0.27
CA ARG A 106 -9.18 8.44 -0.60
C ARG A 106 -7.94 8.35 -1.46
N ARG A 107 -7.40 7.15 -1.60
CA ARG A 107 -6.27 6.90 -2.49
C ARG A 107 -6.69 6.84 -3.95
N LEU A 108 -7.83 6.19 -4.25
CA LEU A 108 -8.41 6.14 -5.59
C LEU A 108 -9.38 7.31 -5.75
N ILE A 109 -9.06 8.24 -6.64
CA ILE A 109 -9.77 9.50 -6.88
C ILE A 109 -10.53 9.39 -8.19
N ASP A 110 -11.84 9.61 -8.15
CA ASP A 110 -12.69 9.64 -9.32
C ASP A 110 -12.40 10.88 -10.17
N ILE A 111 -12.40 10.71 -11.50
CA ILE A 111 -12.42 11.83 -12.43
C ILE A 111 -13.88 12.21 -12.69
N PRO A 112 -14.37 13.37 -12.22
CA PRO A 112 -15.80 13.68 -12.23
C PRO A 112 -16.44 13.68 -13.61
N THR A 113 -15.68 14.00 -14.65
CA THR A 113 -16.12 14.09 -16.04
C THR A 113 -16.12 12.73 -16.76
N ARG A 114 -15.48 11.70 -16.19
CA ARG A 114 -15.27 10.40 -16.81
C ARG A 114 -15.62 9.26 -15.85
N LYS A 115 -16.85 8.81 -15.88
CA LYS A 115 -17.30 7.67 -15.06
C LYS A 115 -16.36 6.47 -15.21
N GLY A 116 -15.96 5.86 -14.08
CA GLY A 116 -15.07 4.69 -14.06
C GLY A 116 -13.60 5.00 -14.36
N THR A 117 -13.25 6.28 -14.49
CA THR A 117 -11.87 6.71 -14.68
C THR A 117 -11.32 7.27 -13.38
N PHE A 118 -10.13 6.83 -13.01
CA PHE A 118 -9.52 7.10 -11.71
C PHE A 118 -8.09 7.59 -11.85
N LEU A 119 -7.64 8.31 -10.82
CA LEU A 119 -6.27 8.71 -10.59
C LEU A 119 -5.87 8.34 -9.16
N LEU A 120 -4.61 8.00 -8.92
CA LEU A 120 -4.12 7.76 -7.57
C LEU A 120 -3.73 9.06 -6.86
N SER A 121 -4.03 9.17 -5.57
CA SER A 121 -3.73 10.37 -4.78
C SER A 121 -2.23 10.71 -4.74
N GLU A 122 -1.36 9.70 -4.73
CA GLU A 122 0.09 9.89 -4.79
C GLU A 122 0.54 10.54 -6.11
N GLU A 123 -0.18 10.34 -7.21
CA GLU A 123 0.08 11.03 -8.48
C GLU A 123 -0.28 12.52 -8.39
N LEU A 124 -1.41 12.87 -7.73
CA LEU A 124 -1.76 14.26 -7.46
C LEU A 124 -0.74 14.93 -6.53
N ILE A 125 -0.32 14.24 -5.47
CA ILE A 125 0.70 14.74 -4.55
C ILE A 125 1.99 15.00 -5.30
N LEU A 126 2.41 14.06 -6.15
CA LEU A 126 3.61 14.22 -6.96
C LEU A 126 3.47 15.37 -7.96
N GLN A 127 2.29 15.55 -8.56
CA GLN A 127 2.02 16.64 -9.50
C GLN A 127 2.08 18.00 -8.82
N PHE A 128 1.40 18.17 -7.70
CA PHE A 128 1.27 19.45 -7.01
C PHE A 128 2.33 19.67 -5.90
N LEU A 129 3.30 18.77 -5.79
CA LEU A 129 4.43 18.90 -4.88
C LEU A 129 5.12 20.28 -4.93
N PRO A 130 5.31 20.93 -6.09
CA PRO A 130 5.91 22.28 -6.15
C PRO A 130 5.16 23.34 -5.33
N LYS A 131 3.86 23.19 -5.09
CA LYS A 131 3.07 24.15 -4.29
C LYS A 131 3.57 24.27 -2.84
N PHE A 132 4.16 23.21 -2.29
CA PHE A 132 4.72 23.21 -0.93
C PHE A 132 6.09 23.90 -0.85
N PHE A 133 6.79 24.05 -1.98
CA PHE A 133 8.18 24.50 -2.02
C PHE A 133 8.37 25.75 -2.86
N LYS A 134 7.55 26.80 -2.65
CA LYS A 134 7.49 28.05 -3.46
C LYS A 134 8.84 28.74 -3.64
N ASN A 135 9.78 28.58 -2.69
CA ASN A 135 11.10 29.21 -2.74
C ASN A 135 12.18 28.34 -3.43
N TYR A 136 11.80 27.21 -3.98
CA TYR A 136 12.69 26.24 -4.62
C TYR A 136 12.18 25.89 -6.02
N SER A 137 13.10 25.55 -6.92
CA SER A 137 12.74 24.84 -8.16
C SER A 137 12.85 23.32 -7.93
N VAL A 138 11.81 22.60 -8.32
CA VAL A 138 11.81 21.13 -8.28
C VAL A 138 12.54 20.61 -9.50
N LYS A 139 13.72 20.01 -9.32
CA LYS A 139 14.55 19.48 -10.41
C LYS A 139 14.15 18.04 -10.75
N GLU A 140 13.72 17.30 -9.78
CA GLU A 140 13.38 15.89 -9.92
C GLU A 140 12.38 15.50 -8.84
N LYS A 141 11.48 14.61 -9.16
CA LYS A 141 10.49 14.08 -8.22
C LYS A 141 10.16 12.63 -8.54
N SER A 142 9.89 11.84 -7.52
CA SER A 142 9.57 10.41 -7.64
C SER A 142 8.76 9.95 -6.44
N LEU A 143 8.02 8.87 -6.62
CA LEU A 143 7.44 8.12 -5.49
C LEU A 143 8.43 7.05 -5.06
N ILE A 144 8.55 6.85 -3.76
CA ILE A 144 9.35 5.77 -3.18
C ILE A 144 8.53 4.99 -2.17
N ARG A 145 8.89 3.71 -1.99
CA ARG A 145 8.34 2.81 -0.99
C ARG A 145 9.48 1.99 -0.39
N VAL A 146 9.49 1.87 0.93
CA VAL A 146 10.52 1.09 1.64
C VAL A 146 9.88 -0.11 2.28
N THR A 147 10.44 -1.29 2.04
CA THR A 147 10.10 -2.51 2.76
C THR A 147 11.19 -2.76 3.81
N ARG A 148 10.75 -2.97 5.06
CA ARG A 148 11.62 -3.28 6.18
C ARG A 148 11.51 -4.74 6.55
N ASN A 149 12.55 -5.28 7.12
CA ASN A 149 12.47 -6.58 7.78
C ASN A 149 11.38 -6.49 8.86
N ALA A 150 10.35 -7.32 8.79
CA ALA A 150 9.24 -7.34 9.72
C ALA A 150 9.24 -8.64 10.55
N ASP A 151 10.25 -9.47 10.36
CA ASP A 151 10.40 -10.72 11.07
C ASP A 151 10.85 -10.42 12.51
N ILE A 152 10.00 -10.74 13.45
CA ILE A 152 10.29 -10.66 14.87
C ILE A 152 10.40 -12.10 15.32
N ASP A 153 11.54 -12.43 15.88
CA ASP A 153 11.70 -13.68 16.59
C ASP A 153 10.82 -13.64 17.85
N THR A 154 9.64 -14.23 17.73
CA THR A 154 8.68 -14.28 18.84
C THR A 154 9.13 -15.23 19.95
N GLU A 155 10.15 -16.07 19.70
CA GLU A 155 10.72 -16.94 20.72
C GLU A 155 11.43 -16.16 21.84
N MET A 156 11.90 -14.93 21.56
CA MET A 156 12.47 -14.05 22.60
C MET A 156 11.42 -13.41 23.54
N ILE A 157 10.12 -13.61 23.30
CA ILE A 157 9.04 -12.96 24.07
C ILE A 157 8.60 -13.81 25.25
N TYR A 158 8.90 -15.10 25.24
CA TYR A 158 8.53 -16.03 26.32
C TYR A 158 9.62 -16.08 27.42
N ASP A 159 9.99 -14.91 27.93
CA ASP A 159 10.65 -14.87 29.23
C ASP A 159 9.52 -14.76 30.29
N GLU A 160 9.34 -15.82 31.08
CA GLU A 160 8.23 -15.93 32.06
C GLU A 160 8.21 -14.81 33.11
N ASP A 161 9.32 -14.05 33.23
CA ASP A 161 9.52 -12.96 34.20
C ASP A 161 9.23 -11.57 33.62
N LEU A 162 8.97 -11.40 32.31
CA LEU A 162 8.68 -10.09 31.70
C LEU A 162 7.17 -9.80 31.67
N ASP A 163 6.78 -8.65 32.21
CA ASP A 163 5.42 -8.13 32.04
C ASP A 163 5.10 -8.09 30.52
N TYR A 164 4.02 -8.77 30.12
CA TYR A 164 3.55 -8.83 28.73
C TYR A 164 3.46 -7.45 28.08
N ARG A 165 3.10 -6.42 28.83
CA ARG A 165 3.02 -5.04 28.37
C ARG A 165 4.39 -4.50 27.98
N ASP A 166 5.40 -4.70 28.83
CA ASP A 166 6.77 -4.22 28.58
C ASP A 166 7.42 -4.99 27.43
N ALA A 167 7.15 -6.29 27.32
CA ALA A 167 7.57 -7.12 26.19
C ALA A 167 6.97 -6.60 24.89
N MET A 168 5.67 -6.30 24.85
CA MET A 168 4.98 -5.74 23.67
C MET A 168 5.45 -4.33 23.33
N GLU A 169 5.72 -3.46 24.31
CA GLU A 169 6.29 -2.13 24.06
C GLU A 169 7.69 -2.22 23.44
N ASN A 170 8.52 -3.13 23.90
CA ASN A 170 9.85 -3.38 23.36
C ASN A 170 9.79 -3.92 21.93
N LEU A 171 8.89 -4.86 21.66
CA LEU A 171 8.61 -5.36 20.31
C LEU A 171 8.19 -4.25 19.34
N ILE A 172 7.29 -3.36 19.78
CA ILE A 172 6.85 -2.23 18.96
C ILE A 172 8.00 -1.27 18.69
N LYS A 173 8.90 -1.06 19.67
CA LYS A 173 10.11 -0.25 19.52
C LYS A 173 11.11 -0.88 18.55
N GLU A 174 11.30 -2.19 18.63
CA GLU A 174 12.18 -2.94 17.72
C GLU A 174 11.61 -2.98 16.30
N ARG A 175 10.31 -3.20 16.12
CA ARG A 175 9.62 -3.09 14.82
C ARG A 175 9.90 -1.76 14.10
N LYS A 176 9.95 -0.68 14.85
CA LYS A 176 10.28 0.65 14.28
C LYS A 176 11.73 0.77 13.84
N ARG A 177 12.62 -0.07 14.34
CA ARG A 177 14.07 -0.02 14.06
C ARG A 177 14.55 -1.02 13.02
N MET A 178 13.66 -1.88 12.51
CA MET A 178 14.04 -2.92 11.57
C MET A 178 14.68 -2.35 10.31
N ASN A 179 15.76 -2.97 9.87
CA ASN A 179 16.52 -2.53 8.73
C ASN A 179 15.70 -2.58 7.45
N PRO A 180 15.80 -1.58 6.59
CA PRO A 180 15.18 -1.63 5.27
C PRO A 180 15.89 -2.69 4.43
N VAL A 181 15.11 -3.55 3.81
CA VAL A 181 15.59 -4.65 2.94
C VAL A 181 15.34 -4.39 1.47
N ARG A 182 14.47 -3.42 1.15
CA ARG A 182 14.12 -3.09 -0.22
C ARG A 182 13.63 -1.64 -0.31
N MET A 183 14.02 -0.95 -1.38
CA MET A 183 13.44 0.33 -1.80
C MET A 183 12.91 0.21 -3.22
N GLU A 184 11.69 0.64 -3.44
CA GLU A 184 11.05 0.72 -4.75
C GLU A 184 10.84 2.18 -5.11
N PHE A 185 10.90 2.52 -6.39
CA PHE A 185 10.61 3.88 -6.86
C PHE A 185 9.94 3.87 -8.24
N THR A 186 9.18 4.92 -8.56
CA THR A 186 8.57 5.13 -9.87
C THR A 186 9.29 6.22 -10.66
N GLY A 187 9.15 6.19 -11.98
CA GLY A 187 9.74 7.21 -12.86
C GLY A 187 11.27 7.16 -12.93
N THR A 188 11.92 8.32 -12.80
CA THR A 188 13.38 8.43 -12.90
C THR A 188 13.95 9.06 -11.63
N LEU A 189 15.05 8.51 -11.18
CA LEU A 189 15.88 9.08 -10.12
C LEU A 189 17.31 9.20 -10.62
N ASN A 190 17.90 10.41 -10.59
CA ASN A 190 19.28 10.59 -10.97
C ASN A 190 20.23 9.91 -9.98
N LYS A 191 21.46 9.66 -10.43
CA LYS A 191 22.47 8.95 -9.64
C LYS A 191 22.74 9.62 -8.27
N LYS A 192 22.69 10.97 -8.23
CA LYS A 192 23.00 11.75 -7.02
C LYS A 192 21.87 11.58 -5.99
N MET A 193 20.61 11.71 -6.39
CA MET A 193 19.45 11.54 -5.51
C MET A 193 19.32 10.08 -5.06
N MET A 194 19.51 9.12 -5.97
CA MET A 194 19.54 7.69 -5.65
C MET A 194 20.60 7.38 -4.58
N HIS A 195 21.83 7.88 -4.76
CA HIS A 195 22.90 7.67 -3.79
C HIS A 195 22.57 8.29 -2.43
N ALA A 196 22.02 9.52 -2.41
CA ALA A 196 21.62 10.19 -1.18
C ALA A 196 20.50 9.40 -0.45
N LEU A 197 19.50 8.91 -1.17
CA LEU A 197 18.42 8.10 -0.59
C LEU A 197 18.96 6.79 -0.02
N CYS A 198 19.75 6.03 -0.79
CA CYS A 198 20.35 4.77 -0.34
C CYS A 198 21.17 4.95 0.94
N LYS A 199 22.01 5.99 0.97
CA LYS A 199 22.85 6.31 2.15
C LYS A 199 21.99 6.65 3.37
N THR A 200 20.95 7.46 3.18
CA THR A 200 20.09 7.94 4.28
C THR A 200 19.17 6.87 4.81
N ILE A 201 18.65 6.02 3.93
CA ILE A 201 17.71 4.93 4.26
C ILE A 201 18.49 3.68 4.74
N HIS A 202 19.81 3.62 4.51
CA HIS A 202 20.67 2.45 4.77
C HIS A 202 20.26 1.21 3.93
N VAL A 203 20.01 1.43 2.64
CA VAL A 203 19.69 0.37 1.66
C VAL A 203 20.83 0.28 0.65
N GLU A 204 21.29 -0.93 0.37
CA GLU A 204 22.26 -1.17 -0.70
C GLU A 204 21.64 -0.97 -2.07
N ARG A 205 22.42 -0.51 -3.06
CA ARG A 205 21.92 -0.18 -4.36
C ARG A 205 21.33 -1.38 -5.12
N GLU A 206 21.80 -2.58 -4.84
CA GLU A 206 21.29 -3.81 -5.42
C GLU A 206 19.86 -4.16 -4.94
N HIS A 207 19.44 -3.62 -3.77
CA HIS A 207 18.12 -3.77 -3.18
C HIS A 207 17.13 -2.67 -3.64
N VAL A 208 17.51 -1.89 -4.64
CA VAL A 208 16.66 -0.83 -5.20
C VAL A 208 16.04 -1.32 -6.51
N PHE A 209 14.72 -1.17 -6.60
CA PHE A 209 13.92 -1.63 -7.72
C PHE A 209 13.13 -0.47 -8.31
N ARG A 210 13.21 -0.32 -9.63
CA ARG A 210 12.32 0.57 -10.36
C ARG A 210 11.02 -0.16 -10.65
N SER A 211 9.89 0.46 -10.33
CA SER A 211 8.57 -0.07 -10.64
C SER A 211 7.95 0.73 -11.79
N GLU A 212 7.47 0.02 -12.80
CA GLU A 212 6.71 0.60 -13.91
C GLU A 212 5.19 0.63 -13.61
N VAL A 213 4.79 0.02 -12.49
CA VAL A 213 3.40 -0.02 -12.01
C VAL A 213 3.29 0.69 -10.66
N PRO A 214 2.08 1.03 -10.18
CA PRO A 214 1.92 1.64 -8.86
C PRO A 214 2.62 0.84 -7.75
N LEU A 215 3.31 1.54 -6.84
CA LEU A 215 4.14 0.93 -5.78
C LEU A 215 3.34 0.06 -4.81
N ASP A 216 2.05 0.30 -4.70
CA ASP A 216 1.13 -0.50 -3.92
C ASP A 216 -0.15 -0.75 -4.73
N LEU A 217 -0.52 -2.02 -4.90
CA LEU A 217 -1.67 -2.43 -5.69
C LEU A 217 -2.96 -2.56 -4.86
N SER A 218 -2.97 -2.18 -3.59
CA SER A 218 -4.16 -2.30 -2.73
C SER A 218 -5.37 -1.49 -3.22
N PHE A 219 -5.15 -0.48 -4.06
CA PHE A 219 -6.25 0.29 -4.68
C PHE A 219 -7.22 -0.59 -5.52
N VAL A 220 -6.78 -1.78 -5.96
CA VAL A 220 -7.64 -2.71 -6.71
C VAL A 220 -8.86 -3.17 -5.89
N PHE A 221 -8.77 -3.17 -4.56
CA PHE A 221 -9.93 -3.46 -3.70
C PHE A 221 -10.99 -2.34 -3.76
N ALA A 222 -10.58 -1.09 -3.97
CA ALA A 222 -11.51 0.01 -4.20
C ALA A 222 -12.17 -0.12 -5.57
N ILE A 223 -11.43 -0.52 -6.61
CA ILE A 223 -11.98 -0.86 -7.94
C ILE A 223 -12.99 -2.01 -7.82
N GLN A 224 -12.65 -3.06 -7.08
CA GLN A 224 -13.57 -4.18 -6.85
C GLN A 224 -14.88 -3.71 -6.20
N SER A 225 -14.80 -2.84 -5.21
CA SER A 225 -15.97 -2.26 -4.53
C SER A 225 -16.80 -1.40 -5.49
N TYR A 226 -16.15 -0.61 -6.35
CA TYR A 226 -16.82 0.17 -7.39
C TYR A 226 -17.57 -0.73 -8.37
N LEU A 227 -16.94 -1.79 -8.89
CA LEU A 227 -17.55 -2.74 -9.81
C LEU A 227 -18.76 -3.46 -9.20
N LYS A 228 -18.70 -3.84 -7.92
CA LYS A 228 -19.85 -4.44 -7.22
C LYS A 228 -21.08 -3.51 -7.20
N ASN A 229 -20.87 -2.21 -7.20
CA ASN A 229 -21.93 -1.20 -7.14
C ASN A 229 -22.42 -0.77 -8.54
N THR A 230 -21.79 -1.21 -9.64
CA THR A 230 -22.08 -0.78 -11.01
C THR A 230 -22.67 -1.85 -11.91
N ASN A 231 -23.40 -2.83 -11.37
CA ASN A 231 -24.02 -3.94 -12.13
C ASN A 231 -23.03 -4.82 -12.94
N ALA A 232 -21.76 -4.81 -12.59
CA ALA A 232 -20.77 -5.70 -13.20
C ALA A 232 -20.76 -7.10 -12.56
N GLY A 233 -21.92 -7.64 -12.22
CA GLY A 233 -22.08 -8.94 -11.56
C GLY A 233 -21.44 -10.11 -12.32
N GLU A 234 -21.32 -9.99 -13.63
CA GLU A 234 -20.64 -10.97 -14.49
C GLU A 234 -19.15 -11.15 -14.20
N LEU A 235 -18.51 -10.14 -13.59
CA LEU A 235 -17.09 -10.17 -13.21
C LEU A 235 -16.85 -10.84 -11.86
N PHE A 236 -17.89 -11.27 -11.18
CA PHE A 236 -17.79 -11.88 -9.85
C PHE A 236 -18.35 -13.29 -9.85
N TYR A 237 -17.68 -14.16 -9.14
CA TYR A 237 -18.26 -15.46 -8.86
C TYR A 237 -19.57 -15.31 -8.06
N PRO A 238 -20.58 -16.14 -8.33
CA PRO A 238 -21.81 -16.13 -7.54
C PRO A 238 -21.47 -16.41 -6.06
N ARG A 239 -22.18 -15.70 -5.16
CA ARG A 239 -21.99 -15.89 -3.74
C ARG A 239 -22.32 -17.33 -3.36
N ARG A 240 -21.32 -18.05 -2.87
CA ARG A 240 -21.53 -19.41 -2.37
C ARG A 240 -22.18 -19.34 -0.98
N THR A 241 -23.30 -20.02 -0.81
CA THR A 241 -23.92 -20.21 0.51
C THR A 241 -23.27 -21.42 1.18
N PRO A 242 -22.75 -21.29 2.42
CA PRO A 242 -22.24 -22.41 3.17
C PRO A 242 -23.30 -23.50 3.35
N ARG A 243 -22.91 -24.76 3.22
CA ARG A 243 -23.83 -25.90 3.36
C ARG A 243 -24.04 -26.21 4.83
N PRO A 244 -25.24 -26.70 5.24
CA PRO A 244 -25.39 -27.31 6.55
C PRO A 244 -24.45 -28.52 6.66
N THR A 245 -23.90 -28.75 7.84
CA THR A 245 -23.14 -29.98 8.06
C THR A 245 -24.10 -31.16 8.21
N PRO A 246 -23.81 -32.31 7.57
CA PRO A 246 -24.61 -33.51 7.77
C PRO A 246 -24.29 -34.23 9.10
N GLN A 247 -23.27 -33.78 9.82
CA GLN A 247 -22.78 -34.43 11.02
C GLN A 247 -23.54 -34.06 12.29
N LEU A 248 -24.26 -32.92 12.24
CA LEU A 248 -24.97 -32.36 13.40
C LEU A 248 -26.43 -32.07 13.04
N ASN A 249 -27.32 -32.27 14.00
CA ASN A 249 -28.71 -31.86 13.91
C ASN A 249 -28.90 -30.50 14.61
N ASP A 250 -29.03 -29.43 13.84
CA ASP A 250 -29.20 -28.05 14.35
C ASP A 250 -30.50 -27.83 15.15
N LYS A 251 -31.40 -28.80 15.16
CA LYS A 251 -32.69 -28.71 15.88
C LYS A 251 -32.64 -29.29 17.30
N GLU A 252 -31.54 -29.94 17.63
CA GLU A 252 -31.31 -30.59 18.92
C GLU A 252 -30.10 -29.97 19.60
N SER A 253 -30.00 -30.13 20.91
CA SER A 253 -28.80 -29.71 21.65
C SER A 253 -27.53 -30.29 21.04
N LEU A 254 -26.51 -29.48 20.87
CA LEU A 254 -25.27 -29.86 20.22
C LEU A 254 -24.30 -30.54 21.17
N ILE A 255 -24.32 -30.19 22.46
CA ILE A 255 -23.42 -30.74 23.48
C ILE A 255 -23.50 -32.29 23.54
N PRO A 256 -24.68 -32.92 23.62
CA PRO A 256 -24.78 -34.37 23.59
C PRO A 256 -24.20 -34.99 22.32
N GLN A 257 -24.44 -34.35 21.16
CA GLN A 257 -23.98 -34.89 19.87
C GLN A 257 -22.44 -34.88 19.75
N ILE A 258 -21.77 -33.84 20.24
CA ILE A 258 -20.32 -33.77 20.23
C ILE A 258 -19.65 -34.62 21.31
N LEU A 259 -20.39 -34.94 22.40
CA LEU A 259 -19.91 -35.91 23.40
C LEU A 259 -19.98 -37.35 22.88
N GLU A 260 -20.87 -37.62 21.95
CA GLU A 260 -21.03 -38.98 21.35
C GLU A 260 -20.00 -39.27 20.27
N LYS A 261 -19.58 -38.24 19.51
CA LYS A 261 -18.60 -38.38 18.41
C LYS A 261 -17.87 -37.08 18.11
N ASP A 262 -16.65 -37.18 17.60
CA ASP A 262 -15.90 -36.07 17.07
C ASP A 262 -16.58 -35.49 15.81
N VAL A 263 -16.63 -34.16 15.73
CA VAL A 263 -17.24 -33.45 14.61
C VAL A 263 -16.23 -32.50 13.96
N LEU A 264 -15.98 -32.75 12.66
CA LEU A 264 -15.11 -31.86 11.87
C LEU A 264 -15.96 -30.94 11.00
N LEU A 265 -15.79 -29.64 11.14
CA LEU A 265 -16.45 -28.61 10.33
C LEU A 265 -15.43 -27.95 9.39
N SER A 266 -15.76 -27.90 8.11
CA SER A 266 -14.90 -27.35 7.06
C SER A 266 -15.34 -25.94 6.66
N TYR A 267 -14.76 -24.93 7.25
CA TYR A 267 -15.04 -23.52 6.88
C TYR A 267 -14.18 -23.07 5.68
N PRO A 268 -14.72 -22.20 4.82
CA PRO A 268 -16.05 -21.59 4.77
C PRO A 268 -17.11 -22.41 3.98
N PHE A 269 -16.88 -23.68 3.72
CA PHE A 269 -17.75 -24.50 2.90
C PHE A 269 -18.99 -24.99 3.66
N GLU A 270 -18.82 -25.26 4.94
CA GLU A 270 -19.90 -25.55 5.89
C GLU A 270 -20.26 -24.32 6.71
N SER A 271 -21.51 -24.31 7.21
CA SER A 271 -22.05 -23.19 7.98
C SER A 271 -21.41 -23.12 9.37
N MET A 272 -21.04 -21.93 9.80
CA MET A 272 -20.62 -21.67 11.20
C MET A 272 -21.77 -21.70 12.19
N LYS A 273 -23.02 -21.84 11.74
CA LYS A 273 -24.20 -21.80 12.60
C LYS A 273 -24.16 -22.80 13.74
N PRO A 274 -23.78 -24.06 13.54
CA PRO A 274 -23.64 -25.02 14.64
C PRO A 274 -22.64 -24.57 15.69
N PHE A 275 -21.48 -24.05 15.27
CA PHE A 275 -20.47 -23.53 16.21
C PHE A 275 -21.00 -22.33 17.03
N ILE A 276 -21.72 -21.41 16.37
CA ILE A 276 -22.34 -20.27 17.06
C ILE A 276 -23.41 -20.75 18.04
N ASN A 277 -24.26 -21.71 17.65
CA ASN A 277 -25.27 -22.28 18.52
C ASN A 277 -24.65 -22.94 19.75
N LEU A 278 -23.57 -23.70 19.56
CA LEU A 278 -22.86 -24.34 20.67
C LEU A 278 -22.34 -23.34 21.72
N LEU A 279 -21.98 -22.12 21.30
CA LEU A 279 -21.53 -21.06 22.22
C LEU A 279 -22.69 -20.47 23.03
N TYR A 280 -23.93 -20.68 22.60
CA TYR A 280 -25.14 -20.23 23.32
C TYR A 280 -25.77 -21.32 24.21
N GLU A 281 -25.38 -22.57 24.08
CA GLU A 281 -25.76 -23.69 24.96
C GLU A 281 -24.93 -23.71 26.25
#